data_5a8304dc3c7a54f423f252ec08c0759a
#
_entry.id   5a8304dc3c7a54f423f252ec08c0759a
#
_cell.length_a   1.000
_cell.length_b   1.000
_cell.length_c   1.000
_cell.angle_alpha   90.00
_cell.angle_beta   90.00
_cell.angle_gamma   90.00
#
_symmetry.space_group_name_H-M   'P 1'
#
loop_
_entity.id
_entity.type
_entity.pdbx_description
1 polymer ?
#
loop_
_entity_poly.entity_id
_entity_poly.type
_entity_poly.pdbx_seq_one_letter_code
_entity_poly.pdbx_strand_id
1 'polypeptide(L)'
;MAILFSGDFHANARGELAIITKDSLLYKYDEELYNKIKYHIMLGDCGFMWHDNEEEDEINYKELAKRNFPVLCVMGNHEPVYGRKDLPEIDIGIGEKVIVVNNENPFVAYLKRGKIYYIDGYKILVLGGALSTDKQERIEGISWWKEEYWSDEEKENLFEVLKTENKFDFVVSHTGPYHINWELAAKGVPNRHGKMYDKVGDLNDAIDKKIKHRAWFCGHWHYDYFDDALLRRTRTRKKYFYIYEHTLLVDENKLTVKKSWGEEKI
;
A
#
# COMPACT_ATOMS: atom_id res chain seq x y z
N MET A 1 -9.98 -17.63 0.69
CA MET A 1 -9.41 -16.62 -0.23
C MET A 1 -8.47 -15.76 0.59
N ALA A 2 -7.48 -15.12 -0.04
CA ALA A 2 -6.48 -14.34 0.71
C ALA A 2 -5.99 -13.13 -0.09
N ILE A 3 -5.57 -12.07 0.64
CA ILE A 3 -4.93 -10.88 0.08
C ILE A 3 -3.50 -10.83 0.58
N LEU A 4 -2.55 -10.67 -0.35
CA LEU A 4 -1.15 -10.43 -0.05
C LEU A 4 -0.89 -8.91 0.05
N PHE A 5 -0.12 -8.48 1.02
CA PHE A 5 0.33 -7.10 1.18
C PHE A 5 1.85 -7.02 1.18
N SER A 6 2.37 -5.98 0.57
CA SER A 6 3.80 -5.62 0.57
C SER A 6 3.96 -4.11 0.39
N GLY A 7 5.15 -3.55 0.61
CA GLY A 7 5.38 -2.11 0.46
C GLY A 7 6.77 -1.77 -0.06
N ASP A 8 6.93 -0.55 -0.57
CA ASP A 8 8.20 0.12 -0.92
C ASP A 8 9.15 -0.70 -1.80
N PHE A 9 8.66 -1.26 -2.92
CA PHE A 9 9.48 -2.11 -3.78
C PHE A 9 10.46 -1.38 -4.67
N HIS A 10 10.18 -0.12 -4.98
CA HIS A 10 11.01 0.68 -5.87
C HIS A 10 11.41 -0.03 -7.18
N ALA A 11 10.61 -1.01 -7.61
CA ALA A 11 10.72 -1.86 -8.81
C ALA A 11 12.11 -2.39 -9.16
N ASN A 12 12.87 -2.77 -8.19
CA ASN A 12 14.13 -3.43 -8.46
C ASN A 12 13.93 -4.96 -8.53
N ALA A 13 13.77 -5.51 -9.76
CA ALA A 13 13.57 -6.94 -9.99
C ALA A 13 14.70 -7.82 -9.43
N ARG A 14 15.89 -7.26 -9.24
CA ARG A 14 17.06 -7.97 -8.72
C ARG A 14 17.24 -7.81 -7.21
N GLY A 15 16.45 -6.93 -6.57
CA GLY A 15 16.51 -6.64 -5.14
C GLY A 15 15.18 -6.87 -4.45
N GLU A 16 14.45 -5.80 -4.16
CA GLU A 16 13.23 -5.86 -3.34
C GLU A 16 12.11 -6.69 -3.98
N LEU A 17 11.97 -6.67 -5.32
CA LEU A 17 10.96 -7.52 -6.00
C LEU A 17 11.20 -9.02 -5.76
N ALA A 18 12.42 -9.44 -5.45
CA ALA A 18 12.74 -10.84 -5.22
C ALA A 18 11.90 -11.48 -4.11
N ILE A 19 11.44 -10.71 -3.12
CA ILE A 19 10.64 -11.23 -2.00
C ILE A 19 9.20 -11.59 -2.37
N ILE A 20 8.70 -11.11 -3.51
CA ILE A 20 7.34 -11.35 -4.01
C ILE A 20 7.30 -12.20 -5.29
N THR A 21 8.41 -12.77 -5.70
CA THR A 21 8.42 -13.75 -6.79
C THR A 21 7.58 -14.99 -6.42
N LYS A 22 7.12 -15.70 -7.44
CA LYS A 22 6.37 -16.95 -7.20
C LYS A 22 7.09 -17.91 -6.27
N ASP A 23 8.39 -18.13 -6.51
CA ASP A 23 9.19 -19.07 -5.73
C ASP A 23 9.38 -18.61 -4.29
N SER A 24 9.62 -17.31 -4.07
CA SER A 24 9.72 -16.75 -2.73
C SER A 24 8.41 -16.84 -1.95
N LEU A 25 7.28 -16.61 -2.61
CA LEU A 25 5.97 -16.71 -1.97
C LEU A 25 5.60 -18.17 -1.66
N LEU A 26 5.90 -19.11 -2.54
CA LEU A 26 5.73 -20.54 -2.28
C LEU A 26 6.60 -21.02 -1.11
N TYR A 27 7.82 -20.52 -1.01
CA TYR A 27 8.70 -20.83 0.12
C TYR A 27 8.16 -20.28 1.45
N LYS A 28 7.59 -19.04 1.43
CA LYS A 28 7.08 -18.38 2.65
C LYS A 28 5.73 -18.92 3.14
N TYR A 29 4.85 -19.27 2.22
CA TYR A 29 3.43 -19.47 2.52
C TYR A 29 2.92 -20.87 2.23
N ASP A 30 3.76 -21.77 1.76
CA ASP A 30 3.40 -23.07 1.19
C ASP A 30 2.43 -22.99 -0.03
N GLU A 31 2.20 -24.11 -0.68
CA GLU A 31 1.40 -24.16 -1.90
C GLU A 31 -0.10 -23.95 -1.63
N GLU A 32 -0.60 -24.44 -0.50
CA GLU A 32 -2.03 -24.31 -0.14
C GLU A 32 -2.40 -22.84 0.07
N LEU A 33 -1.59 -22.09 0.81
CA LEU A 33 -1.81 -20.69 1.08
C LEU A 33 -1.56 -19.83 -0.15
N TYR A 34 -0.50 -20.12 -0.91
CA TYR A 34 -0.19 -19.44 -2.16
C TYR A 34 -1.39 -19.51 -3.12
N ASN A 35 -1.99 -20.67 -3.29
CA ASN A 35 -3.14 -20.86 -4.19
C ASN A 35 -4.43 -20.17 -3.70
N LYS A 36 -4.49 -19.72 -2.45
CA LYS A 36 -5.60 -18.91 -1.91
C LYS A 36 -5.47 -17.43 -2.22
N ILE A 37 -4.29 -16.96 -2.64
CA ILE A 37 -4.07 -15.54 -2.95
C ILE A 37 -4.90 -15.16 -4.17
N LYS A 38 -5.71 -14.12 -4.05
CA LYS A 38 -6.55 -13.57 -5.13
C LYS A 38 -6.06 -12.22 -5.62
N TYR A 39 -5.50 -11.42 -4.73
CA TYR A 39 -4.98 -10.10 -5.03
C TYR A 39 -3.69 -9.86 -4.25
N HIS A 40 -2.79 -9.10 -4.85
CA HIS A 40 -1.65 -8.53 -4.17
C HIS A 40 -1.81 -7.02 -4.11
N ILE A 41 -1.85 -6.43 -2.90
CA ILE A 41 -1.90 -4.99 -2.70
C ILE A 41 -0.50 -4.52 -2.32
N MET A 42 0.11 -3.68 -3.18
CA MET A 42 1.38 -3.00 -2.92
C MET A 42 1.10 -1.62 -2.33
N LEU A 43 1.76 -1.28 -1.22
CA LEU A 43 1.42 -0.12 -0.38
C LEU A 43 2.17 1.16 -0.77
N GLY A 44 2.31 1.40 -2.06
CA GLY A 44 2.97 2.57 -2.63
C GLY A 44 4.45 2.35 -2.90
N ASP A 45 5.04 3.29 -3.64
CA ASP A 45 6.40 3.24 -4.18
C ASP A 45 6.66 1.91 -4.87
N CYS A 46 5.71 1.55 -5.74
CA CYS A 46 5.70 0.26 -6.42
C CYS A 46 6.80 0.18 -7.48
N GLY A 47 7.22 1.34 -8.02
CA GLY A 47 8.33 1.47 -8.93
C GLY A 47 8.03 1.11 -10.39
N PHE A 48 6.77 0.98 -10.78
CA PHE A 48 6.39 0.82 -12.17
C PHE A 48 6.38 2.17 -12.90
N MET A 49 6.80 2.16 -14.15
CA MET A 49 6.93 3.35 -15.02
C MET A 49 7.99 4.35 -14.53
N TRP A 50 8.93 3.91 -13.69
CA TRP A 50 10.05 4.74 -13.25
C TRP A 50 11.09 4.85 -14.37
N HIS A 51 11.65 6.04 -14.57
CA HIS A 51 12.83 6.30 -15.40
C HIS A 51 12.69 6.14 -16.93
N ASP A 52 11.49 6.22 -17.51
CA ASP A 52 11.29 6.00 -18.96
C ASP A 52 11.97 4.70 -19.48
N ASN A 53 12.16 3.73 -18.60
CA ASN A 53 12.87 2.48 -18.90
C ASN A 53 11.84 1.34 -19.08
N GLU A 54 11.24 1.30 -20.26
CA GLU A 54 10.28 0.26 -20.63
C GLU A 54 10.86 -1.16 -20.52
N GLU A 55 12.18 -1.32 -20.70
CA GLU A 55 12.85 -2.63 -20.61
C GLU A 55 12.83 -3.16 -19.16
N GLU A 56 13.06 -2.29 -18.17
CA GLU A 56 13.03 -2.68 -16.76
C GLU A 56 11.60 -3.00 -16.30
N ASP A 57 10.63 -2.20 -16.70
CA ASP A 57 9.21 -2.47 -16.44
C ASP A 57 8.79 -3.81 -17.07
N GLU A 58 9.22 -4.10 -18.31
CA GLU A 58 8.92 -5.37 -18.97
C GLU A 58 9.49 -6.56 -18.20
N ILE A 59 10.70 -6.46 -17.67
CA ILE A 59 11.32 -7.49 -16.81
C ILE A 59 10.48 -7.70 -15.56
N ASN A 60 10.07 -6.60 -14.90
CA ASN A 60 9.25 -6.65 -13.70
C ASN A 60 7.88 -7.29 -13.96
N TYR A 61 7.20 -6.89 -15.05
CA TYR A 61 5.91 -7.47 -15.42
C TYR A 61 6.02 -8.95 -15.78
N LYS A 62 7.06 -9.37 -16.48
CA LYS A 62 7.33 -10.80 -16.78
C LYS A 62 7.52 -11.62 -15.50
N GLU A 63 8.20 -11.07 -14.49
CA GLU A 63 8.36 -11.74 -13.21
C GLU A 63 7.04 -11.86 -12.46
N LEU A 64 6.26 -10.79 -12.44
CA LEU A 64 4.93 -10.80 -11.82
C LEU A 64 3.96 -11.74 -12.56
N ALA A 65 4.07 -11.85 -13.88
CA ALA A 65 3.23 -12.72 -14.70
C ALA A 65 3.39 -14.24 -14.41
N LYS A 66 4.48 -14.65 -13.75
CA LYS A 66 4.64 -16.04 -13.27
C LYS A 66 3.66 -16.41 -12.15
N ARG A 67 2.98 -15.44 -11.55
CA ARG A 67 1.99 -15.60 -10.49
C ARG A 67 0.58 -15.67 -11.07
N ASN A 68 -0.42 -16.07 -10.26
CA ASN A 68 -1.79 -16.31 -10.73
C ASN A 68 -2.77 -15.22 -10.29
N PHE A 69 -2.29 -14.09 -9.76
CA PHE A 69 -3.13 -13.03 -9.20
C PHE A 69 -2.62 -11.64 -9.58
N PRO A 70 -3.54 -10.68 -9.79
CA PRO A 70 -3.21 -9.32 -10.17
C PRO A 70 -2.55 -8.55 -9.03
N VAL A 71 -1.86 -7.46 -9.41
CA VAL A 71 -1.25 -6.49 -8.51
C VAL A 71 -2.08 -5.22 -8.52
N LEU A 72 -2.47 -4.77 -7.32
CA LEU A 72 -3.17 -3.52 -7.08
C LEU A 72 -2.25 -2.60 -6.28
N CYS A 73 -1.81 -1.50 -6.90
CA CYS A 73 -0.86 -0.57 -6.31
C CYS A 73 -1.60 0.58 -5.61
N VAL A 74 -1.22 0.88 -4.39
CA VAL A 74 -1.54 2.17 -3.75
C VAL A 74 -0.57 3.22 -4.29
N MET A 75 -1.00 4.46 -4.46
CA MET A 75 -0.11 5.53 -4.91
C MET A 75 0.82 5.94 -3.78
N GLY A 76 2.14 5.86 -3.99
CA GLY A 76 3.18 6.37 -3.11
C GLY A 76 3.54 7.83 -3.41
N ASN A 77 4.74 8.27 -3.01
CA ASN A 77 5.23 9.60 -3.36
C ASN A 77 6.16 9.60 -4.60
N HIS A 78 6.61 8.44 -5.03
CA HIS A 78 7.45 8.28 -6.21
C HIS A 78 6.69 7.68 -7.42
N GLU A 79 5.41 8.01 -7.59
CA GLU A 79 4.58 7.34 -8.58
C GLU A 79 4.37 8.20 -9.85
N PRO A 80 4.93 7.80 -11.01
CA PRO A 80 4.71 8.50 -12.28
C PRO A 80 3.24 8.55 -12.70
N VAL A 81 2.41 7.64 -12.20
CA VAL A 81 0.97 7.58 -12.49
C VAL A 81 0.25 8.91 -12.22
N TYR A 82 0.75 9.74 -11.33
CA TYR A 82 0.20 11.08 -11.07
C TYR A 82 0.22 11.98 -12.32
N GLY A 83 1.25 11.87 -13.15
CA GLY A 83 1.40 12.62 -14.40
C GLY A 83 0.71 11.98 -15.61
N ARG A 84 0.20 10.76 -15.50
CA ARG A 84 -0.26 9.93 -16.61
C ARG A 84 -1.79 9.90 -16.70
N LYS A 85 -2.35 10.92 -17.35
CA LYS A 85 -3.80 11.00 -17.63
C LYS A 85 -4.24 10.16 -18.84
N ASP A 86 -3.29 9.64 -19.60
CA ASP A 86 -3.50 8.80 -20.79
C ASP A 86 -3.74 7.32 -20.45
N LEU A 87 -3.47 6.89 -19.23
CA LEU A 87 -3.62 5.50 -18.83
C LEU A 87 -5.11 5.09 -18.77
N PRO A 88 -5.42 3.88 -19.24
CA PRO A 88 -6.80 3.40 -19.25
C PRO A 88 -7.33 3.13 -17.84
N GLU A 89 -8.59 3.49 -17.63
CA GLU A 89 -9.34 3.12 -16.43
C GLU A 89 -10.32 2.01 -16.75
N ILE A 90 -10.23 0.89 -16.05
CA ILE A 90 -11.13 -0.25 -16.22
C ILE A 90 -11.89 -0.57 -14.93
N ASP A 91 -13.08 -1.12 -15.08
CA ASP A 91 -13.86 -1.72 -14.00
C ASP A 91 -13.54 -3.22 -13.95
N ILE A 92 -13.04 -3.68 -12.81
CA ILE A 92 -12.72 -5.08 -12.54
C ILE A 92 -13.65 -5.71 -11.50
N GLY A 93 -14.78 -5.05 -11.22
CA GLY A 93 -15.81 -5.57 -10.31
C GLY A 93 -15.48 -5.41 -8.82
N ILE A 94 -14.63 -4.48 -8.44
CA ILE A 94 -14.25 -4.22 -7.04
C ILE A 94 -14.80 -2.89 -6.48
N GLY A 95 -15.80 -2.32 -7.13
CA GLY A 95 -16.53 -1.12 -6.68
C GLY A 95 -16.14 0.15 -7.41
N GLU A 96 -14.87 0.40 -7.60
CA GLU A 96 -14.34 1.56 -8.32
C GLU A 96 -13.41 1.12 -9.46
N LYS A 97 -13.28 1.97 -10.49
CA LYS A 97 -12.32 1.73 -11.58
C LYS A 97 -10.88 1.85 -11.08
N VAL A 98 -9.99 1.07 -11.68
CA VAL A 98 -8.54 1.10 -11.46
C VAL A 98 -7.80 1.66 -12.67
N ILE A 99 -6.64 2.27 -12.46
CA ILE A 99 -5.76 2.79 -13.52
C ILE A 99 -4.80 1.67 -13.92
N VAL A 100 -4.91 1.17 -15.15
CA VAL A 100 -4.11 0.02 -15.60
C VAL A 100 -2.79 0.50 -16.19
N VAL A 101 -1.69 -0.08 -15.72
CA VAL A 101 -0.33 0.17 -16.24
C VAL A 101 0.20 -1.00 -17.04
N ASN A 102 -0.25 -2.22 -16.72
CA ASN A 102 0.00 -3.41 -17.54
C ASN A 102 -1.28 -4.23 -17.62
N ASN A 103 -1.75 -4.49 -18.84
CA ASN A 103 -2.98 -5.24 -19.12
C ASN A 103 -2.74 -6.72 -19.43
N GLU A 104 -1.54 -7.23 -19.29
CA GLU A 104 -1.25 -8.66 -19.40
C GLU A 104 -1.87 -9.42 -18.21
N ASN A 105 -2.00 -10.71 -18.31
CA ASN A 105 -2.55 -11.53 -17.24
C ASN A 105 -1.43 -12.23 -16.45
N PRO A 106 -1.30 -11.97 -15.14
CA PRO A 106 -2.07 -11.05 -14.31
C PRO A 106 -1.75 -9.57 -14.54
N PHE A 107 -2.74 -8.71 -14.50
CA PHE A 107 -2.58 -7.28 -14.73
C PHE A 107 -1.97 -6.55 -13.51
N VAL A 108 -1.40 -5.37 -13.77
CA VAL A 108 -0.93 -4.42 -12.77
C VAL A 108 -1.71 -3.11 -12.91
N ALA A 109 -2.30 -2.64 -11.82
CA ALA A 109 -3.11 -1.43 -11.82
C ALA A 109 -2.99 -0.65 -10.51
N TYR A 110 -3.19 0.68 -10.58
CA TYR A 110 -3.26 1.54 -9.42
C TYR A 110 -4.70 1.73 -8.94
N LEU A 111 -4.86 1.63 -7.63
CA LEU A 111 -6.08 2.01 -6.91
C LEU A 111 -6.12 3.53 -6.78
N LYS A 112 -7.28 4.13 -7.07
CA LYS A 112 -7.47 5.57 -6.91
C LYS A 112 -7.59 5.93 -5.43
N ARG A 113 -6.82 6.92 -4.98
CA ARG A 113 -6.89 7.39 -3.60
C ARG A 113 -8.21 8.07 -3.27
N GLY A 114 -8.62 8.00 -2.02
CA GLY A 114 -9.89 8.54 -1.54
C GLY A 114 -11.10 7.69 -1.92
N LYS A 115 -10.89 6.50 -2.48
CA LYS A 115 -11.95 5.61 -2.95
C LYS A 115 -12.10 4.39 -2.05
N ILE A 116 -13.30 3.79 -2.13
CA ILE A 116 -13.68 2.60 -1.37
C ILE A 116 -13.75 1.43 -2.35
N TYR A 117 -13.02 0.37 -2.03
CA TYR A 117 -12.97 -0.85 -2.83
C TYR A 117 -13.51 -2.04 -2.05
N TYR A 118 -14.07 -3.01 -2.77
CA TYR A 118 -14.53 -4.29 -2.22
C TYR A 118 -13.66 -5.41 -2.81
N ILE A 119 -12.58 -5.75 -2.10
CA ILE A 119 -11.58 -6.70 -2.57
C ILE A 119 -11.66 -7.95 -1.71
N ASP A 120 -11.94 -9.09 -2.35
CA ASP A 120 -12.02 -10.40 -1.70
C ASP A 120 -12.97 -10.43 -0.48
N GLY A 121 -14.12 -9.72 -0.58
CA GLY A 121 -15.11 -9.62 0.50
C GLY A 121 -14.83 -8.57 1.56
N TYR A 122 -13.66 -7.91 1.53
CA TYR A 122 -13.32 -6.83 2.46
C TYR A 122 -13.64 -5.46 1.89
N LYS A 123 -14.19 -4.59 2.74
CA LYS A 123 -14.39 -3.17 2.46
C LYS A 123 -13.13 -2.39 2.81
N ILE A 124 -12.44 -1.86 1.81
CA ILE A 124 -11.13 -1.25 1.94
C ILE A 124 -11.18 0.22 1.55
N LEU A 125 -10.75 1.10 2.45
CA LEU A 125 -10.50 2.51 2.13
C LEU A 125 -9.07 2.65 1.63
N VAL A 126 -8.90 3.21 0.42
CA VAL A 126 -7.59 3.44 -0.18
C VAL A 126 -7.18 4.90 -0.02
N LEU A 127 -6.04 5.11 0.59
CA LEU A 127 -5.39 6.41 0.77
C LEU A 127 -4.00 6.33 0.15
N GLY A 128 -3.55 7.39 -0.49
CA GLY A 128 -2.24 7.39 -1.15
C GLY A 128 -1.50 8.70 -0.89
N GLY A 129 -0.29 8.77 -1.42
CA GLY A 129 0.61 9.89 -1.26
C GLY A 129 1.41 9.83 0.04
N ALA A 130 2.52 10.53 0.03
CA ALA A 130 3.36 10.83 1.17
C ALA A 130 4.25 12.04 0.84
N LEU A 131 5.02 12.51 1.81
CA LEU A 131 5.97 13.60 1.59
C LEU A 131 7.30 13.04 1.07
N SER A 132 7.70 13.43 -0.14
CA SER A 132 9.07 13.20 -0.62
C SER A 132 10.05 14.04 0.20
N THR A 133 10.87 13.38 1.00
CA THR A 133 11.88 14.04 1.85
C THR A 133 13.07 14.55 1.05
N ASP A 134 13.29 13.99 -0.12
CA ASP A 134 14.38 14.26 -1.06
C ASP A 134 13.94 15.08 -2.30
N LYS A 135 12.76 15.70 -2.28
CA LYS A 135 12.22 16.44 -3.43
C LYS A 135 13.13 17.55 -3.97
N GLN A 136 14.04 18.08 -3.14
CA GLN A 136 15.01 19.10 -3.55
C GLN A 136 16.07 18.56 -4.52
N GLU A 137 16.27 17.26 -4.54
CA GLU A 137 17.20 16.54 -5.42
C GLU A 137 16.47 15.96 -6.65
N ARG A 138 15.16 16.21 -6.77
CA ARG A 138 14.29 15.65 -7.80
C ARG A 138 13.78 16.70 -8.77
N ILE A 139 13.31 16.25 -9.94
CA ILE A 139 12.75 17.10 -11.00
C ILE A 139 11.24 16.87 -11.05
N GLU A 140 10.47 17.96 -10.92
CA GLU A 140 9.00 17.92 -11.02
C GLU A 140 8.58 17.41 -12.41
N GLY A 141 7.64 16.45 -12.41
CA GLY A 141 7.12 15.81 -13.61
C GLY A 141 8.01 14.70 -14.21
N ILE A 142 9.17 14.41 -13.61
CA ILE A 142 10.08 13.34 -14.02
C ILE A 142 10.33 12.35 -12.89
N SER A 143 10.76 12.84 -11.74
CA SER A 143 11.08 12.02 -10.57
C SER A 143 10.37 12.47 -9.29
N TRP A 144 9.54 13.49 -9.39
CA TRP A 144 8.68 13.99 -8.34
C TRP A 144 7.44 14.65 -8.93
N TRP A 145 6.30 14.49 -8.26
CA TRP A 145 5.00 15.07 -8.67
C TRP A 145 4.38 15.77 -7.46
N LYS A 146 3.91 17.03 -7.66
CA LYS A 146 3.20 17.77 -6.60
C LYS A 146 1.91 17.10 -6.15
N GLU A 147 1.37 16.26 -7.00
CA GLU A 147 0.18 15.43 -6.76
C GLU A 147 0.44 14.32 -5.74
N GLU A 148 1.68 14.10 -5.26
CA GLU A 148 1.93 13.28 -4.07
C GLU A 148 1.13 13.77 -2.86
N TYR A 149 0.86 15.09 -2.81
CA TYR A 149 -0.05 15.70 -1.84
C TYR A 149 -1.50 15.68 -2.33
N TRP A 150 -2.40 15.60 -1.37
CA TRP A 150 -3.81 15.73 -1.62
C TRP A 150 -4.19 17.18 -1.90
N SER A 151 -4.94 17.43 -2.97
CA SER A 151 -5.60 18.70 -3.19
C SER A 151 -6.69 18.92 -2.15
N ASP A 152 -7.13 20.18 -1.97
CA ASP A 152 -8.20 20.48 -1.03
C ASP A 152 -9.53 19.88 -1.51
N GLU A 153 -9.78 19.86 -2.83
CA GLU A 153 -10.94 19.20 -3.43
C GLU A 153 -10.99 17.70 -3.13
N GLU A 154 -9.85 16.99 -3.25
CA GLU A 154 -9.79 15.57 -2.92
C GLU A 154 -10.10 15.32 -1.45
N LYS A 155 -9.56 16.16 -0.56
CA LYS A 155 -9.84 16.08 0.89
C LYS A 155 -11.31 16.30 1.20
N GLU A 156 -11.91 17.37 0.62
CA GLU A 156 -13.31 17.70 0.80
C GLU A 156 -14.20 16.53 0.33
N ASN A 157 -13.97 16.02 -0.88
CA ASN A 157 -14.70 14.89 -1.43
C ASN A 157 -14.60 13.64 -0.55
N LEU A 158 -13.40 13.32 -0.05
CA LEU A 158 -13.22 12.21 0.87
C LEU A 158 -14.00 12.42 2.17
N PHE A 159 -13.90 13.60 2.79
CA PHE A 159 -14.60 13.86 4.05
C PHE A 159 -16.12 13.88 3.89
N GLU A 160 -16.65 14.25 2.72
CA GLU A 160 -18.09 14.08 2.43
C GLU A 160 -18.49 12.61 2.41
N VAL A 161 -17.70 11.76 1.74
CA VAL A 161 -17.93 10.31 1.72
C VAL A 161 -17.87 9.73 3.14
N LEU A 162 -16.90 10.14 3.95
CA LEU A 162 -16.73 9.63 5.32
C LEU A 162 -17.83 10.05 6.30
N LYS A 163 -18.74 10.98 5.94
CA LYS A 163 -19.92 11.29 6.76
C LYS A 163 -20.91 10.13 6.81
N THR A 164 -21.00 9.36 5.72
CA THR A 164 -21.94 8.24 5.58
C THR A 164 -21.21 6.89 5.64
N GLU A 165 -19.97 6.82 5.12
CA GLU A 165 -19.17 5.63 5.00
C GLU A 165 -17.98 5.69 5.97
N ASN A 166 -18.17 5.22 7.20
CA ASN A 166 -17.15 5.37 8.26
C ASN A 166 -16.72 4.04 8.92
N LYS A 167 -17.08 2.90 8.32
CA LYS A 167 -16.66 1.58 8.81
C LYS A 167 -16.02 0.81 7.68
N PHE A 168 -14.80 0.32 7.92
CA PHE A 168 -13.99 -0.42 6.97
C PHE A 168 -13.40 -1.66 7.62
N ASP A 169 -13.16 -2.70 6.85
CA ASP A 169 -12.34 -3.80 7.31
C ASP A 169 -10.89 -3.35 7.36
N PHE A 170 -10.40 -2.78 6.26
CA PHE A 170 -9.02 -2.32 6.17
C PHE A 170 -8.93 -0.90 5.63
N VAL A 171 -7.84 -0.23 6.01
CA VAL A 171 -7.34 0.97 5.35
C VAL A 171 -5.98 0.62 4.78
N VAL A 172 -5.73 1.03 3.53
CA VAL A 172 -4.43 0.91 2.88
C VAL A 172 -3.95 2.30 2.48
N SER A 173 -2.71 2.61 2.79
CA SER A 173 -2.09 3.89 2.47
C SER A 173 -0.61 3.70 2.18
N HIS A 174 0.06 4.73 1.65
CA HIS A 174 1.51 4.69 1.57
C HIS A 174 2.12 5.07 2.92
N THR A 175 1.89 6.28 3.44
CA THR A 175 2.30 6.65 4.80
C THR A 175 1.20 6.36 5.83
N GLY A 176 1.58 6.07 7.07
CA GLY A 176 0.64 5.83 8.17
C GLY A 176 0.12 7.11 8.83
N PRO A 177 -0.83 7.00 9.79
CA PRO A 177 -1.28 8.13 10.61
C PRO A 177 -0.13 8.72 11.43
N TYR A 178 -0.09 10.06 11.54
CA TYR A 178 1.02 10.77 12.20
C TYR A 178 1.26 10.34 13.65
N HIS A 179 0.21 10.10 14.43
CA HIS A 179 0.38 9.66 15.82
C HIS A 179 1.10 8.32 15.93
N ILE A 180 0.90 7.41 14.97
CA ILE A 180 1.65 6.13 14.92
C ILE A 180 3.09 6.37 14.47
N ASN A 181 3.30 7.17 13.41
CA ASN A 181 4.63 7.56 12.96
C ASN A 181 5.46 8.17 14.10
N TRP A 182 4.83 9.05 14.89
CA TRP A 182 5.49 9.69 16.03
C TRP A 182 5.84 8.68 17.13
N GLU A 183 4.96 7.74 17.44
CA GLU A 183 5.25 6.69 18.45
C GLU A 183 6.37 5.76 18.00
N LEU A 184 6.45 5.43 16.71
CA LEU A 184 7.55 4.64 16.15
C LEU A 184 8.88 5.39 16.28
N ALA A 185 8.91 6.67 15.91
CA ALA A 185 10.08 7.53 16.06
C ALA A 185 10.52 7.65 17.53
N ALA A 186 9.59 7.80 18.46
CA ALA A 186 9.86 7.89 19.89
C ALA A 186 10.42 6.58 20.48
N LYS A 187 10.19 5.44 19.83
CA LYS A 187 10.75 4.13 20.20
C LYS A 187 12.13 3.86 19.58
N GLY A 188 12.67 4.84 18.84
CA GLY A 188 13.97 4.71 18.21
C GLY A 188 13.96 3.84 16.94
N VAL A 189 12.79 3.69 16.30
CA VAL A 189 12.74 3.07 14.98
C VAL A 189 13.67 3.85 14.05
N PRO A 190 14.64 3.19 13.40
CA PRO A 190 15.61 3.84 12.57
C PRO A 190 14.91 4.59 11.44
N ASN A 191 15.12 5.89 11.39
CA ASN A 191 14.63 6.72 10.33
C ASN A 191 15.83 7.29 9.56
N ARG A 192 16.02 6.83 8.33
CA ARG A 192 17.09 7.32 7.46
C ARG A 192 16.96 8.81 7.15
N HIS A 193 15.78 9.40 7.34
CA HIS A 193 15.44 10.76 6.95
C HIS A 193 15.14 11.72 8.12
N GLY A 194 15.45 11.35 9.37
CA GLY A 194 15.30 12.23 10.55
C GLY A 194 13.92 12.10 11.21
N LYS A 195 13.06 13.10 11.13
CA LYS A 195 11.74 13.07 11.77
C LYS A 195 10.74 12.33 10.86
N MET A 196 9.99 11.36 11.41
CA MET A 196 8.90 10.66 10.71
C MET A 196 7.67 11.58 10.59
N TYR A 197 7.88 12.82 10.13
CA TYR A 197 6.83 13.80 9.91
C TYR A 197 6.45 13.86 8.43
N ASP A 198 5.16 13.71 8.18
CA ASP A 198 4.57 13.78 6.85
C ASP A 198 3.20 14.48 6.94
N LYS A 199 2.97 15.47 6.09
CA LYS A 199 1.68 16.18 6.00
C LYS A 199 0.53 15.27 5.59
N VAL A 200 0.79 14.22 4.82
CA VAL A 200 -0.20 13.20 4.48
C VAL A 200 -0.51 12.35 5.70
N GLY A 201 0.48 12.12 6.56
CA GLY A 201 0.29 11.51 7.87
C GLY A 201 -0.68 12.29 8.77
N ASP A 202 -0.64 13.64 8.74
CA ASP A 202 -1.63 14.49 9.46
C ASP A 202 -3.04 14.29 8.92
N LEU A 203 -3.21 14.21 7.59
CA LEU A 203 -4.49 13.90 6.97
C LEU A 203 -4.98 12.50 7.39
N ASN A 204 -4.10 11.51 7.34
CA ASN A 204 -4.41 10.14 7.75
C ASN A 204 -4.82 10.08 9.23
N ASP A 205 -4.22 10.90 10.08
CA ASP A 205 -4.58 11.06 11.49
C ASP A 205 -6.00 11.63 11.67
N ALA A 206 -6.35 12.64 10.87
CA ALA A 206 -7.69 13.22 10.87
C ALA A 206 -8.75 12.24 10.35
N ILE A 207 -8.41 11.41 9.38
CA ILE A 207 -9.25 10.34 8.85
C ILE A 207 -9.43 9.24 9.90
N ASP A 208 -8.33 8.78 10.51
CA ASP A 208 -8.35 7.70 11.52
C ASP A 208 -9.26 8.01 12.70
N LYS A 209 -9.30 9.27 13.13
CA LYS A 209 -10.20 9.74 14.20
C LYS A 209 -11.68 9.67 13.84
N LYS A 210 -12.03 9.68 12.54
CA LYS A 210 -13.42 9.70 12.05
C LYS A 210 -13.97 8.32 11.69
N ILE A 211 -13.09 7.34 11.46
CA ILE A 211 -13.49 6.03 10.94
C ILE A 211 -13.26 4.91 11.97
N LYS A 212 -13.92 3.77 11.73
CA LYS A 212 -13.65 2.51 12.41
C LYS A 212 -13.05 1.54 11.39
N HIS A 213 -11.95 0.94 11.74
CA HIS A 213 -11.32 -0.11 10.94
C HIS A 213 -10.71 -1.19 11.82
N ARG A 214 -10.45 -2.36 11.26
CA ARG A 214 -9.80 -3.47 11.94
C ARG A 214 -8.28 -3.37 11.85
N ALA A 215 -7.79 -3.10 10.64
CA ALA A 215 -6.37 -2.95 10.38
C ALA A 215 -6.09 -1.81 9.40
N TRP A 216 -4.91 -1.20 9.55
CA TRP A 216 -4.33 -0.21 8.64
C TRP A 216 -2.98 -0.71 8.17
N PHE A 217 -2.81 -0.86 6.85
CA PHE A 217 -1.58 -1.32 6.23
C PHE A 217 -0.92 -0.16 5.50
N CYS A 218 0.39 0.06 5.72
CA CYS A 218 1.16 1.12 5.09
C CYS A 218 2.65 0.76 4.95
N GLY A 219 3.40 1.57 4.18
CA GLY A 219 4.83 1.49 3.94
C GLY A 219 5.56 2.78 4.26
N HIS A 220 6.30 3.35 3.27
CA HIS A 220 6.96 4.65 3.24
C HIS A 220 8.21 4.79 4.13
N TRP A 221 8.18 4.27 5.33
CA TRP A 221 9.28 4.49 6.29
C TRP A 221 10.39 3.45 6.22
N HIS A 222 10.33 2.53 5.25
CA HIS A 222 11.31 1.45 5.04
C HIS A 222 11.59 0.68 6.32
N TYR A 223 10.51 0.32 7.02
CA TYR A 223 10.56 -0.39 8.29
C TYR A 223 9.37 -1.31 8.46
N ASP A 224 9.62 -2.53 8.91
CA ASP A 224 8.56 -3.46 9.27
C ASP A 224 8.14 -3.28 10.72
N TYR A 225 6.87 -3.02 10.95
CA TYR A 225 6.32 -2.88 12.29
C TYR A 225 4.96 -3.55 12.43
N PHE A 226 4.87 -4.46 13.40
CA PHE A 226 3.72 -5.34 13.61
C PHE A 226 3.43 -5.58 15.09
N ASP A 227 3.68 -4.63 15.96
CA ASP A 227 3.62 -4.86 17.40
C ASP A 227 2.29 -4.43 18.04
N ASP A 228 1.58 -5.40 18.62
CA ASP A 228 0.41 -5.18 19.47
C ASP A 228 0.70 -4.33 20.71
N ALA A 229 1.96 -4.22 21.16
CA ALA A 229 2.31 -3.46 22.36
C ALA A 229 2.08 -1.95 22.19
N LEU A 230 2.15 -1.43 20.97
CA LEU A 230 1.83 -0.04 20.68
C LEU A 230 0.35 0.24 20.96
N LEU A 231 -0.52 -0.65 20.48
CA LEU A 231 -1.97 -0.55 20.59
C LEU A 231 -2.47 -0.59 22.04
N ARG A 232 -1.76 -1.28 22.93
CA ARG A 232 -2.09 -1.31 24.35
C ARG A 232 -1.97 0.06 25.03
N ARG A 233 -1.07 0.93 24.53
CA ARG A 233 -0.91 2.31 25.02
C ARG A 233 -1.98 3.25 24.49
N THR A 234 -2.37 3.11 23.24
CA THR A 234 -3.36 3.99 22.58
C THR A 234 -4.80 3.68 22.99
N ARG A 235 -5.06 2.59 23.73
CA ARG A 235 -6.40 2.08 24.08
C ARG A 235 -7.32 1.82 22.89
N THR A 236 -6.79 1.81 21.68
CA THR A 236 -7.57 1.48 20.48
C THR A 236 -7.53 -0.01 20.23
N ARG A 237 -8.60 -0.56 19.65
CA ARG A 237 -8.62 -1.94 19.12
C ARG A 237 -8.13 -2.01 17.67
N LYS A 238 -7.70 -0.88 17.11
CA LYS A 238 -7.19 -0.76 15.76
C LYS A 238 -5.77 -1.30 15.70
N LYS A 239 -5.43 -1.98 14.62
CA LYS A 239 -4.09 -2.51 14.37
C LYS A 239 -3.43 -1.79 13.22
N TYR A 240 -2.12 -1.53 13.32
CA TYR A 240 -1.35 -0.84 12.31
C TYR A 240 -0.16 -1.70 11.90
N PHE A 241 0.03 -1.84 10.58
CA PHE A 241 1.08 -2.66 9.99
C PHE A 241 1.88 -1.80 9.03
N TYR A 242 3.17 -1.62 9.31
CA TYR A 242 4.14 -1.03 8.39
C TYR A 242 4.89 -2.16 7.73
N ILE A 243 4.97 -2.15 6.41
CA ILE A 243 5.49 -3.27 5.62
C ILE A 243 6.59 -2.75 4.72
N TYR A 244 7.75 -3.40 4.75
CA TYR A 244 8.91 -3.09 3.93
C TYR A 244 9.62 -4.35 3.40
N GLU A 245 10.42 -5.02 4.23
CA GLU A 245 11.22 -6.20 3.83
C GLU A 245 10.40 -7.49 3.85
N HIS A 246 9.18 -7.43 4.35
CA HIS A 246 8.35 -8.60 4.53
C HIS A 246 7.04 -8.49 3.76
N THR A 247 6.34 -9.61 3.68
CA THR A 247 4.99 -9.69 3.12
C THR A 247 4.03 -10.16 4.19
N LEU A 248 2.79 -9.67 4.13
CA LEU A 248 1.70 -10.12 4.98
C LEU A 248 0.61 -10.78 4.15
N LEU A 249 0.10 -11.90 4.61
CA LEU A 249 -1.05 -12.58 4.02
C LEU A 249 -2.24 -12.49 4.96
N VAL A 250 -3.34 -11.91 4.49
CA VAL A 250 -4.62 -11.90 5.20
C VAL A 250 -5.48 -13.02 4.65
N ASP A 251 -5.69 -14.06 5.47
CA ASP A 251 -6.55 -15.21 5.13
C ASP A 251 -7.96 -14.97 5.68
N GLU A 252 -8.95 -14.91 4.79
CA GLU A 252 -10.36 -14.67 5.10
C GLU A 252 -10.93 -15.66 6.14
N ASN A 253 -10.58 -16.94 6.03
CA ASN A 253 -11.15 -17.98 6.88
C ASN A 253 -10.74 -17.86 8.35
N LYS A 254 -9.59 -17.29 8.63
CA LYS A 254 -9.04 -17.16 9.99
C LYS A 254 -8.99 -15.73 10.48
N LEU A 255 -9.15 -14.74 9.60
CA LEU A 255 -8.89 -13.33 9.90
C LEU A 255 -7.54 -13.16 10.60
N THR A 256 -6.53 -13.84 10.07
CA THR A 256 -5.18 -13.84 10.60
C THR A 256 -4.24 -13.21 9.59
N VAL A 257 -3.30 -12.43 10.08
CA VAL A 257 -2.15 -11.98 9.32
C VAL A 257 -1.05 -13.03 9.48
N LYS A 258 -0.65 -13.65 8.37
CA LYS A 258 0.50 -14.54 8.35
C LYS A 258 1.72 -13.73 7.94
N LYS A 259 2.68 -13.67 8.82
CA LYS A 259 4.00 -13.07 8.60
C LYS A 259 4.95 -14.18 8.18
N SER A 260 6.02 -13.83 7.48
CA SER A 260 7.09 -14.80 7.19
C SER A 260 7.74 -15.42 8.46
N TRP A 261 7.39 -14.95 9.65
CA TRP A 261 7.89 -15.42 10.96
C TRP A 261 6.80 -15.67 12.02
N GLY A 262 5.55 -15.73 11.67
CA GLY A 262 4.47 -16.02 12.64
C GLY A 262 3.09 -15.58 12.18
N GLU A 263 2.10 -15.86 13.01
CA GLU A 263 0.69 -15.49 12.77
C GLU A 263 0.18 -14.50 13.81
N GLU A 264 -0.71 -13.60 13.40
CA GLU A 264 -1.42 -12.69 14.27
C GLU A 264 -2.89 -12.61 13.89
N LYS A 265 -3.80 -12.64 14.88
CA LYS A 265 -5.23 -12.41 14.64
C LYS A 265 -5.53 -10.93 14.54
N ILE A 266 -6.28 -10.55 13.51
CA ILE A 266 -6.78 -9.19 13.30
C ILE A 266 -8.07 -8.95 14.07
#